data_903a5edc7d837759f2220a3f7617a9ee
#
_entry.id   903a5edc7d837759f2220a3f7617a9ee
#
_cell.length_a   1.000
_cell.length_b   1.000
_cell.length_c   1.000
_cell.angle_alpha   90.00
_cell.angle_beta   90.00
_cell.angle_gamma   90.00
#
_symmetry.space_group_name_H-M   'P 1'
#
loop_
_entity.id
_entity.type
_entity.pdbx_description
1 polymer ?
#
loop_
_entity_poly.entity_id
_entity_poly.type
_entity_poly.pdbx_seq_one_letter_code
_entity_poly.pdbx_strand_id
1 'polypeptide(L)' 'MIHIGALIKQELQRQERSVTWFANKLCCERTNIYSIFKRESIDTALLLRISSILHHNFFVYYDEELEKCEFSSTRA' A
#
# COMPACT_ATOMS: atom_id res chain seq x y z
N MET A 1 -3.13 -7.66 11.62
CA MET A 1 -2.78 -8.08 10.27
C MET A 1 -3.03 -6.97 9.26
N ILE A 2 -2.11 -6.80 8.32
CA ILE A 2 -2.20 -5.70 7.37
C ILE A 2 -2.99 -6.12 6.15
N HIS A 3 -3.92 -5.25 5.75
CA HIS A 3 -4.61 -5.39 4.46
C HIS A 3 -4.18 -4.20 3.63
N ILE A 4 -3.13 -4.38 2.83
CA ILE A 4 -2.49 -3.24 2.18
C ILE A 4 -3.42 -2.56 1.18
N GLY A 5 -4.26 -3.33 0.49
CA GLY A 5 -5.20 -2.73 -0.45
C GLY A 5 -6.17 -1.78 0.20
N ALA A 6 -6.65 -2.13 1.40
CA ALA A 6 -7.56 -1.26 2.13
C ALA A 6 -6.85 0.02 2.58
N LEU A 7 -5.60 -0.10 3.00
CA LEU A 7 -4.84 1.07 3.41
C LEU A 7 -4.56 2.01 2.24
N ILE A 8 -4.29 1.45 1.08
CA ILE A 8 -4.06 2.25 -0.12
C ILE A 8 -5.34 3.00 -0.49
N LYS A 9 -6.47 2.29 -0.46
CA LYS A 9 -7.76 2.91 -0.76
C LYS A 9 -8.07 4.04 0.21
N GLN A 10 -7.80 3.80 1.49
CA GLN A 10 -8.05 4.78 2.52
C GLN A 10 -7.22 6.03 2.31
N GLU A 11 -5.95 5.86 1.98
CA GLU A 11 -5.06 7.00 1.76
C GLU A 11 -5.47 7.79 0.52
N LEU A 12 -5.89 7.08 -0.53
CA LEU A 12 -6.36 7.75 -1.74
C LEU A 12 -7.56 8.62 -1.44
N GLN A 13 -8.50 8.09 -0.64
CA GLN A 13 -9.68 8.83 -0.24
C GLN A 13 -9.32 10.02 0.64
N ARG A 14 -8.37 9.83 1.55
CA ARG A 14 -7.93 10.91 2.43
C ARG A 14 -7.37 12.06 1.61
N GLN A 15 -6.65 11.76 0.55
CA GLN A 15 -6.06 12.78 -0.31
C GLN A 15 -7.06 13.31 -1.34
N GLU A 16 -8.28 12.79 -1.36
CA GLU A 16 -9.34 13.20 -2.28
C GLU A 16 -8.93 13.04 -3.74
N ARG A 17 -8.16 11.99 -4.03
CA ARG A 17 -7.76 11.67 -5.38
C ARG A 17 -8.70 10.63 -5.95
N SER A 18 -8.98 10.73 -7.25
CA SER A 18 -9.87 9.79 -7.91
C SER A 18 -9.12 8.51 -8.30
N VAL A 19 -9.90 7.44 -8.50
CA VAL A 19 -9.34 6.19 -9.02
C VAL A 19 -8.75 6.42 -10.40
N THR A 20 -9.38 7.24 -11.21
CA THR A 20 -8.87 7.56 -12.54
C THR A 20 -7.50 8.22 -12.45
N TRP A 21 -7.34 9.17 -11.56
CA TRP A 21 -6.05 9.82 -11.35
C TRP A 21 -4.98 8.79 -10.97
N PHE A 22 -5.32 7.91 -10.06
CA PHE A 22 -4.39 6.91 -9.56
C PHE A 22 -4.01 5.92 -10.67
N ALA A 23 -5.00 5.47 -11.44
CA ALA A 23 -4.75 4.57 -12.54
C ALA A 23 -3.83 5.18 -13.58
N ASN A 24 -4.04 6.46 -13.88
CA ASN A 24 -3.16 7.16 -14.82
C ASN A 24 -1.74 7.22 -14.30
N LYS A 25 -1.56 7.48 -13.01
CA LYS A 25 -0.23 7.55 -12.43
C LYS A 25 0.47 6.20 -12.44
N LEU A 26 -0.28 5.12 -12.26
CA LEU A 26 0.27 3.77 -12.28
C LEU A 26 0.36 3.20 -13.70
N CYS A 27 -0.14 3.93 -14.69
CA CYS A 27 -0.15 3.48 -16.08
C CYS A 27 -0.90 2.17 -16.23
N CYS A 28 -2.06 2.08 -15.60
CA CYS A 28 -2.90 0.89 -15.69
C CYS A 28 -4.35 1.31 -15.74
N GLU A 29 -5.24 0.32 -15.89
CA GLU A 29 -6.66 0.59 -15.98
C GLU A 29 -7.29 0.60 -14.61
N ARG A 30 -8.48 1.23 -14.53
CA ARG A 30 -9.18 1.36 -13.25
C ARG A 30 -9.52 0.00 -12.65
N THR A 31 -9.81 -0.99 -13.49
CA THR A 31 -10.10 -2.33 -12.97
C THR A 31 -8.92 -2.89 -12.20
N ASN A 32 -7.70 -2.57 -12.61
CA ASN A 32 -6.52 -3.00 -11.88
C ASN A 32 -6.45 -2.34 -10.52
N ILE A 33 -6.88 -1.08 -10.43
CA ILE A 33 -6.87 -0.38 -9.15
C ILE A 33 -7.87 -1.02 -8.19
N TYR A 34 -9.06 -1.34 -8.66
CA TYR A 34 -10.04 -2.00 -7.81
C TYR A 34 -9.55 -3.36 -7.35
N SER A 35 -8.82 -4.06 -8.22
CA SER A 35 -8.21 -5.34 -7.86
C SER A 35 -7.18 -5.15 -6.75
N ILE A 36 -6.38 -4.10 -6.84
CA ILE A 36 -5.38 -3.82 -5.81
C ILE A 36 -6.06 -3.56 -4.46
N PHE A 37 -7.17 -2.83 -4.46
CA PHE A 37 -7.87 -2.52 -3.22
C PHE A 37 -8.32 -3.77 -2.47
N LYS A 38 -8.53 -4.87 -3.18
CA LYS A 38 -9.02 -6.11 -2.57
C LYS A 38 -7.89 -7.00 -2.06
N ARG A 39 -6.65 -6.66 -2.36
CA ARG A 39 -5.53 -7.52 -2.01
C ARG A 39 -5.04 -7.26 -0.61
N GLU A 40 -4.77 -8.35 0.12
CA GLU A 40 -4.17 -8.23 1.44
C GLU A 40 -2.69 -7.90 1.36
N SER A 41 -2.02 -8.33 0.29
CA SER A 41 -0.62 -8.03 0.11
C SER A 41 -0.33 -7.83 -1.38
N ILE A 42 0.71 -7.05 -1.66
CA ILE A 42 1.17 -6.82 -3.02
C ILE A 42 2.69 -6.91 -3.00
N ASP A 43 3.29 -6.98 -4.19
CA ASP A 43 4.74 -7.06 -4.20
C ASP A 43 5.35 -5.72 -3.80
N THR A 44 6.60 -5.78 -3.36
CA THR A 44 7.26 -4.59 -2.82
C THR A 44 7.56 -3.56 -3.89
N ALA A 45 7.82 -4.00 -5.13
CA ALA A 45 8.08 -3.07 -6.22
C ALA A 45 6.85 -2.22 -6.51
N LEU A 46 5.68 -2.86 -6.53
CA LEU A 46 4.44 -2.13 -6.74
C LEU A 46 4.15 -1.21 -5.57
N LEU A 47 4.38 -1.70 -4.35
CA LEU A 47 4.16 -0.88 -3.16
C LEU A 47 5.07 0.34 -3.16
N LEU A 48 6.29 0.18 -3.61
CA LEU A 48 7.21 1.31 -3.70
C LEU A 48 6.69 2.37 -4.66
N ARG A 49 6.19 1.95 -5.82
CA ARG A 49 5.63 2.88 -6.79
C ARG A 49 4.42 3.60 -6.22
N ILE A 50 3.54 2.86 -5.55
CA ILE A 50 2.34 3.45 -4.97
C ILE A 50 2.71 4.44 -3.88
N SER A 51 3.66 4.09 -3.03
CA SER A 51 4.13 4.99 -1.98
C SER A 51 4.68 6.29 -2.57
N SER A 52 5.41 6.17 -3.66
CA SER A 52 5.97 7.35 -4.33
C SER A 52 4.88 8.22 -4.93
N ILE A 53 3.90 7.60 -5.57
CA ILE A 53 2.82 8.33 -6.23
C ILE A 53 1.97 9.09 -5.21
N LEU A 54 1.65 8.43 -4.10
CA LEU A 54 0.79 9.01 -3.07
C LEU A 54 1.57 9.80 -2.02
N HIS A 55 2.89 9.83 -2.13
CA HIS A 55 3.73 10.50 -1.15
C HIS A 55 3.41 10.06 0.27
N HIS A 56 3.25 8.74 0.44
CA HIS A 56 2.90 8.16 1.72
C HIS A 56 3.69 6.87 1.91
N ASN A 57 4.35 6.76 3.04
CA ASN A 57 5.19 5.60 3.31
C ASN A 57 4.34 4.43 3.80
N PHE A 58 3.93 3.56 2.88
CA PHE A 58 3.15 2.38 3.25
C PHE A 58 3.99 1.32 3.94
N PHE A 59 5.30 1.41 3.84
CA PHE A 59 6.18 0.43 4.48
C PHE A 59 6.17 0.58 6.00
N VAL A 60 5.72 1.71 6.51
CA VAL A 60 5.68 1.94 7.95
C VAL A 60 4.73 0.95 8.63
N TYR A 61 3.69 0.53 7.95
CA TYR A 61 2.75 -0.44 8.52
C TYR A 61 3.43 -1.78 8.75
N TYR A 62 4.31 -2.16 7.83
CA TYR A 62 5.04 -3.41 7.94
C TYR A 62 6.13 -3.30 9.00
N ASP A 63 6.72 -2.13 9.13
CA ASP A 63 7.73 -1.91 10.16
C ASP A 63 7.11 -2.07 11.54
N GLU A 64 5.93 -1.50 11.75
CA GLU A 64 5.22 -1.63 13.01
C GLU A 64 4.82 -3.07 13.28
N GLU A 65 4.36 -3.75 12.25
CA GLU A 65 3.96 -5.15 12.39
C GLU A 65 5.16 -6.02 12.73
N LEU A 66 6.30 -5.71 12.15
CA LEU A 66 7.51 -6.46 12.42
C LEU A 66 7.91 -6.33 13.89
N GLU A 67 7.75 -5.16 14.47
CA GLU A 67 8.06 -4.96 15.87
C GLU A 67 7.14 -5.78 16.76
N LYS A 68 5.88 -5.91 16.37
CA LYS A 68 4.91 -6.70 17.12
C LYS A 68 5.24 -8.18 17.09
N CYS A 69 5.98 -8.62 16.08
CA CYS A 69 6.33 -10.03 15.95
C CYS A 69 7.49 -10.43 16.84
N GLU A 70 7.96 -9.53 17.69
CA GLU A 70 9.10 -9.81 18.59
C GLU A 70 10.31 -10.27 17.81
N PHE A 71 10.44 -9.72 16.64
CA PHE A 71 11.52 -10.10 15.74
C PHE A 71 12.88 -9.88 16.36
N SER A 72 13.02 -8.80 17.11
CA SER A 72 14.30 -8.42 17.68
C SER A 72 14.79 -9.44 18.71
N SER A 73 13.87 -10.16 19.37
CA SER A 73 14.24 -11.10 20.40
C SER A 73 14.91 -12.35 19.84
N THR A 74 14.72 -12.61 18.55
CA THR A 74 15.31 -13.78 17.90
C THR A 74 16.61 -13.47 17.19
N ARG A 75 17.01 -12.22 17.21
CA ARG A 75 18.23 -11.82 16.54
C ARG A 75 19.43 -12.20 17.36
N ALA A 76 20.36 -12.79 16.69
CA ALA A 76 21.57 -13.16 17.38
C ALA A 76 22.55 -12.01 17.48
#